data_bd4e42b0d287e0559d769c61b34192ce
#
_entry.id   bd4e42b0d287e0559d769c61b34192ce
#
_cell.length_a   1.000
_cell.length_b   1.000
_cell.length_c   1.000
_cell.angle_alpha   90.00
_cell.angle_beta   90.00
_cell.angle_gamma   90.00
#
_symmetry.space_group_name_H-M   'P 1'
#
loop_
_entity.id
_entity.type
_entity.pdbx_description
1 polymer ?
#
loop_
_entity_poly.entity_id
_entity_poly.type
_entity_poly.pdbx_seq_one_letter_code
_entity_poly.pdbx_strand_id
1 'polypeptide(L)'
;MNYIDVLNSVRKYNPLNEAEACDKEQIIWLLENYKEKAFSRNLMFGHITASGIVVDETHEYMLMCFHNIYKSWAWLGGHADGEMDLEKLARREILEETGLDDLHLFQDSFSSMEVLSVDGHIKKGKYVPTHLHYNLTYLYVGDKSKKVFIKPDENSN
;
A
#
# COMPACT_ATOMS: atom_id res chain seq x y z
N MET A 1 -13.07 10.30 -5.29
CA MET A 1 -11.71 10.61 -5.81
C MET A 1 -11.59 10.01 -7.21
N ASN A 2 -10.87 10.64 -8.12
CA ASN A 2 -10.60 10.11 -9.46
C ASN A 2 -9.08 10.07 -9.71
N TYR A 3 -8.62 9.48 -10.82
CA TYR A 3 -7.18 9.31 -11.09
C TYR A 3 -6.42 10.65 -11.20
N ILE A 4 -7.09 11.73 -11.62
CA ILE A 4 -6.48 13.08 -11.71
C ILE A 4 -6.20 13.62 -10.30
N ASP A 5 -7.07 13.35 -9.34
CA ASP A 5 -6.87 13.75 -7.94
C ASP A 5 -5.64 13.04 -7.37
N VAL A 6 -5.48 11.73 -7.62
CA VAL A 6 -4.30 10.95 -7.21
C VAL A 6 -3.04 11.48 -7.91
N LEU A 7 -3.07 11.68 -9.22
CA LEU A 7 -1.95 12.22 -9.98
C LEU A 7 -1.50 13.59 -9.44
N ASN A 8 -2.45 14.47 -9.13
CA ASN A 8 -2.14 15.79 -8.57
C ASN A 8 -1.54 15.69 -7.16
N SER A 9 -1.98 14.74 -6.34
CA SER A 9 -1.40 14.48 -5.03
C SER A 9 0.04 13.97 -5.14
N VAL A 10 0.29 13.02 -6.06
CA VAL A 10 1.65 12.51 -6.35
C VAL A 10 2.56 13.65 -6.83
N ARG A 11 2.09 14.50 -7.72
CA ARG A 11 2.88 15.65 -8.23
C ARG A 11 3.26 16.63 -7.12
N LYS A 12 2.37 16.87 -6.16
CA LYS A 12 2.59 17.79 -5.03
C LYS A 12 3.50 17.22 -3.95
N TYR A 13 3.66 15.91 -3.89
CA TYR A 13 4.50 15.26 -2.90
C TYR A 13 5.98 15.64 -3.07
N ASN A 14 6.67 15.93 -1.98
CA ASN A 14 8.11 16.22 -1.97
C ASN A 14 8.87 14.95 -1.56
N PRO A 15 9.61 14.30 -2.49
CA PRO A 15 10.38 13.11 -2.18
C PRO A 15 11.43 13.33 -1.08
N LEU A 16 11.60 12.36 -0.20
CA LEU A 16 12.54 12.41 0.92
C LEU A 16 13.99 12.10 0.50
N ASN A 17 14.16 11.44 -0.64
CA ASN A 17 15.46 11.02 -1.16
C ASN A 17 15.41 10.80 -2.69
N GLU A 18 16.56 10.52 -3.29
CA GLU A 18 16.71 10.34 -4.74
C GLU A 18 15.94 9.08 -5.24
N ALA A 19 15.92 8.00 -4.49
CA ALA A 19 15.19 6.78 -4.89
C ALA A 19 13.68 7.06 -4.98
N GLU A 20 13.13 7.70 -3.97
CA GLU A 20 11.71 8.09 -3.96
C GLU A 20 11.38 9.12 -5.06
N ALA A 21 12.32 10.01 -5.41
CA ALA A 21 12.16 10.93 -6.54
C ALA A 21 12.05 10.17 -7.87
N CYS A 22 12.86 9.16 -8.09
CA CYS A 22 12.78 8.29 -9.27
C CYS A 22 11.46 7.49 -9.30
N ASP A 23 11.04 6.96 -8.17
CA ASP A 23 9.77 6.22 -8.05
C ASP A 23 8.56 7.13 -8.32
N LYS A 24 8.60 8.36 -7.83
CA LYS A 24 7.58 9.39 -8.12
C LYS A 24 7.42 9.62 -9.63
N GLU A 25 8.52 9.76 -10.37
CA GLU A 25 8.46 9.94 -11.83
C GLU A 25 7.81 8.73 -12.53
N GLN A 26 8.11 7.52 -12.08
CA GLN A 26 7.49 6.29 -12.60
C GLN A 26 5.99 6.23 -12.31
N ILE A 27 5.57 6.62 -11.09
CA ILE A 27 4.15 6.66 -10.69
C ILE A 27 3.40 7.72 -11.52
N ILE A 28 3.98 8.91 -11.71
CA ILE A 28 3.40 9.95 -12.58
C ILE A 28 3.24 9.43 -14.00
N TRP A 29 4.30 8.82 -14.57
CA TRP A 29 4.26 8.25 -15.91
C TRP A 29 3.16 7.18 -16.05
N LEU A 30 3.03 6.29 -15.07
CA LEU A 30 1.97 5.27 -15.06
C LEU A 30 0.57 5.91 -15.08
N LEU A 31 0.32 6.88 -14.20
CA LEU A 31 -0.98 7.53 -14.09
C LEU A 31 -1.35 8.35 -15.32
N GLU A 32 -0.38 9.02 -15.95
CA GLU A 32 -0.60 9.80 -17.18
C GLU A 32 -0.96 8.91 -18.38
N ASN A 33 -0.30 7.76 -18.51
CA ASN A 33 -0.44 6.89 -19.68
C ASN A 33 -1.59 5.87 -19.54
N TYR A 34 -1.87 5.40 -18.32
CA TYR A 34 -2.86 4.34 -18.09
C TYR A 34 -4.12 4.79 -17.35
N LYS A 35 -4.11 5.97 -16.72
CA LYS A 35 -5.26 6.60 -16.07
C LYS A 35 -5.94 5.64 -15.10
N GLU A 36 -7.26 5.44 -15.22
CA GLU A 36 -8.03 4.50 -14.38
C GLU A 36 -7.54 3.06 -14.49
N LYS A 37 -6.95 2.67 -15.62
CA LYS A 37 -6.41 1.30 -15.81
C LYS A 37 -5.22 1.01 -14.88
N ALA A 38 -4.49 2.05 -14.44
CA ALA A 38 -3.39 1.90 -13.48
C ALA A 38 -3.85 1.31 -12.14
N PHE A 39 -5.13 1.45 -11.79
CA PHE A 39 -5.70 0.95 -10.54
C PHE A 39 -6.23 -0.49 -10.65
N SER A 40 -5.94 -1.19 -11.74
CA SER A 40 -6.45 -2.54 -11.97
C SER A 40 -5.33 -3.56 -12.12
N ARG A 41 -5.44 -4.69 -11.42
CA ARG A 41 -4.56 -5.87 -11.62
C ARG A 41 -4.58 -6.46 -13.03
N ASN A 42 -5.54 -6.05 -13.88
CA ASN A 42 -5.54 -6.40 -15.30
C ASN A 42 -4.41 -5.71 -16.07
N LEU A 43 -3.80 -4.67 -15.53
CA LEU A 43 -2.55 -4.10 -16.04
C LEU A 43 -1.38 -4.97 -15.55
N MET A 44 -1.03 -5.97 -16.36
CA MET A 44 -0.19 -7.11 -15.97
C MET A 44 1.25 -6.75 -15.59
N PHE A 45 1.83 -5.68 -16.13
CA PHE A 45 3.22 -5.32 -15.84
C PHE A 45 3.37 -4.54 -14.51
N GLY A 46 2.27 -3.96 -14.00
CA GLY A 46 2.26 -3.25 -12.73
C GLY A 46 1.01 -2.39 -12.55
N HIS A 47 0.66 -2.12 -11.31
CA HIS A 47 -0.57 -1.40 -10.95
C HIS A 47 -0.43 -0.72 -9.58
N ILE A 48 -1.34 0.22 -9.31
CA ILE A 48 -1.39 0.96 -8.05
C ILE A 48 -1.81 0.04 -6.89
N THR A 49 -1.07 0.20 -5.78
CA THR A 49 -1.38 -0.38 -4.47
C THR A 49 -1.35 0.73 -3.42
N ALA A 50 -1.94 0.47 -2.27
CA ALA A 50 -1.80 1.33 -1.11
C ALA A 50 -1.51 0.52 0.14
N SER A 51 -0.67 1.09 1.00
CA SER A 51 -0.24 0.47 2.24
C SER A 51 -0.45 1.39 3.43
N GLY A 52 -0.60 0.78 4.60
CA GLY A 52 -0.64 1.49 5.86
C GLY A 52 0.47 1.00 6.81
N ILE A 53 1.27 1.93 7.29
CA ILE A 53 2.17 1.73 8.42
C ILE A 53 1.44 2.22 9.66
N VAL A 54 1.33 1.38 10.67
CA VAL A 54 0.72 1.74 11.95
C VAL A 54 1.80 1.78 13.01
N VAL A 55 1.98 2.93 13.67
CA VAL A 55 2.86 3.11 14.82
C VAL A 55 2.04 3.40 16.06
N ASP A 56 2.60 3.16 17.24
CA ASP A 56 1.97 3.57 18.49
C ASP A 56 2.17 5.09 18.75
N GLU A 57 1.50 5.62 19.76
CA GLU A 57 1.59 7.05 20.14
C GLU A 57 3.01 7.51 20.50
N THR A 58 3.89 6.59 20.90
CA THR A 58 5.28 6.88 21.22
C THR A 58 6.21 6.82 19.99
N HIS A 59 5.73 6.28 18.87
CA HIS A 59 6.48 5.97 17.67
C HIS A 59 7.65 4.99 17.89
N GLU A 60 7.61 4.22 18.99
CA GLU A 60 8.63 3.22 19.32
C GLU A 60 8.26 1.82 18.81
N TYR A 61 7.00 1.58 18.51
CA TYR A 61 6.49 0.29 18.04
C TYR A 61 5.76 0.46 16.72
N MET A 62 5.97 -0.49 15.81
CA MET A 62 5.29 -0.56 14.53
C MET A 62 4.59 -1.91 14.39
N LEU A 63 3.35 -1.89 13.90
CA LEU A 63 2.61 -3.10 13.59
C LEU A 63 3.10 -3.69 12.26
N MET A 64 3.43 -4.96 12.27
CA MET A 64 3.82 -5.73 11.08
C MET A 64 3.10 -7.07 11.06
N CYS A 65 2.88 -7.62 9.87
CA CYS A 65 2.40 -8.98 9.68
C CYS A 65 3.47 -9.87 9.04
N PHE A 66 3.47 -11.16 9.35
CA PHE A 66 4.31 -12.13 8.63
C PHE A 66 3.55 -12.66 7.43
N HIS A 67 3.88 -12.13 6.25
CA HIS A 67 3.17 -12.42 5.01
C HIS A 67 3.50 -13.82 4.46
N ASN A 68 2.48 -14.65 4.24
CA ASN A 68 2.63 -16.07 3.89
C ASN A 68 3.27 -16.31 2.52
N ILE A 69 3.06 -15.44 1.54
CA ILE A 69 3.66 -15.57 0.19
C ILE A 69 5.13 -15.12 0.21
N TYR A 70 5.40 -13.95 0.78
CA TYR A 70 6.76 -13.38 0.79
C TYR A 70 7.68 -14.02 1.84
N LYS A 71 7.13 -14.77 2.81
CA LYS A 71 7.87 -15.37 3.94
C LYS A 71 8.71 -14.35 4.69
N SER A 72 8.19 -13.16 4.87
CA SER A 72 8.85 -12.03 5.52
C SER A 72 7.86 -11.17 6.29
N TRP A 73 8.38 -10.39 7.23
CA TRP A 73 7.63 -9.33 7.87
C TRP A 73 7.37 -8.20 6.87
N ALA A 74 6.14 -7.73 6.83
CA ALA A 74 5.69 -6.67 5.94
C ALA A 74 4.72 -5.75 6.67
N TRP A 75 4.58 -4.53 6.18
CA TRP A 75 3.47 -3.65 6.55
C TRP A 75 2.19 -4.07 5.82
N LEU A 76 1.07 -3.52 6.27
CA LEU A 76 -0.27 -3.89 5.81
C LEU A 76 -0.62 -3.16 4.52
N GLY A 77 -1.36 -3.80 3.62
CA GLY A 77 -1.76 -3.13 2.39
C GLY A 77 -2.29 -4.06 1.31
N GLY A 78 -2.83 -3.45 0.25
CA GLY A 78 -3.46 -4.21 -0.81
C GLY A 78 -3.53 -3.49 -2.16
N HIS A 79 -4.15 -4.19 -3.09
CA HIS A 79 -4.33 -3.72 -4.46
C HIS A 79 -5.51 -2.75 -4.56
N ALA A 80 -5.37 -1.74 -5.41
CA ALA A 80 -6.43 -0.76 -5.63
C ALA A 80 -7.72 -1.37 -6.19
N ASP A 81 -7.60 -2.31 -7.15
CA ASP A 81 -8.73 -3.02 -7.78
C ASP A 81 -9.89 -2.10 -8.21
N GLY A 82 -9.54 -0.90 -8.69
CA GLY A 82 -10.46 0.13 -9.12
C GLY A 82 -10.81 1.19 -8.07
N GLU A 83 -10.43 0.98 -6.80
CA GLU A 83 -10.53 2.02 -5.77
C GLU A 83 -9.47 3.11 -6.02
N MET A 84 -9.90 4.37 -6.02
CA MET A 84 -9.01 5.52 -6.22
C MET A 84 -8.86 6.37 -4.97
N ASP A 85 -9.64 6.08 -3.93
CA ASP A 85 -9.43 6.61 -2.59
C ASP A 85 -8.43 5.71 -1.85
N LEU A 86 -7.15 6.01 -2.04
CA LEU A 86 -6.06 5.14 -1.58
C LEU A 86 -5.87 5.19 -0.05
N GLU A 87 -6.26 6.28 0.61
CA GLU A 87 -6.31 6.33 2.08
C GLU A 87 -7.37 5.36 2.62
N LYS A 88 -8.57 5.42 2.05
CA LYS A 88 -9.65 4.51 2.39
C LYS A 88 -9.28 3.04 2.11
N LEU A 89 -8.55 2.78 1.02
CA LEU A 89 -8.02 1.46 0.73
C LEU A 89 -7.05 0.99 1.82
N ALA A 90 -6.02 1.78 2.15
CA ALA A 90 -5.02 1.44 3.16
C ALA A 90 -5.68 1.16 4.53
N ARG A 91 -6.62 2.00 4.96
CA ARG A 91 -7.40 1.82 6.19
C ARG A 91 -8.23 0.54 6.18
N ARG A 92 -8.87 0.23 5.06
CA ARG A 92 -9.64 -1.01 4.90
C ARG A 92 -8.76 -2.24 5.02
N GLU A 93 -7.59 -2.26 4.38
CA GLU A 93 -6.65 -3.39 4.47
C GLU A 93 -6.16 -3.57 5.91
N ILE A 94 -5.81 -2.49 6.62
CA ILE A 94 -5.45 -2.58 8.04
C ILE A 94 -6.59 -3.22 8.85
N LEU A 95 -7.82 -2.73 8.67
CA LEU A 95 -8.98 -3.28 9.38
C LEU A 95 -9.21 -4.77 9.06
N GLU A 96 -9.13 -5.15 7.78
CA GLU A 96 -9.36 -6.53 7.34
C GLU A 96 -8.28 -7.50 7.85
N GLU A 97 -7.02 -7.05 7.92
CA GLU A 97 -5.90 -7.89 8.32
C GLU A 97 -5.69 -7.95 9.84
N THR A 98 -6.12 -6.93 10.59
CA THR A 98 -5.79 -6.81 12.03
C THR A 98 -6.98 -6.53 12.95
N GLY A 99 -8.09 -6.06 12.41
CA GLY A 99 -9.25 -5.61 13.18
C GLY A 99 -9.12 -4.23 13.81
N LEU A 100 -8.04 -3.50 13.54
CA LEU A 100 -7.88 -2.14 14.03
C LEU A 100 -8.70 -1.16 13.18
N ASP A 101 -9.59 -0.41 13.83
CA ASP A 101 -10.46 0.61 13.23
C ASP A 101 -10.21 2.02 13.79
N ASP A 102 -9.72 2.11 15.02
CA ASP A 102 -9.42 3.38 15.70
C ASP A 102 -7.98 3.83 15.36
N LEU A 103 -7.84 4.43 14.19
CA LEU A 103 -6.57 4.87 13.64
C LEU A 103 -6.62 6.36 13.29
N HIS A 104 -5.60 7.09 13.69
CA HIS A 104 -5.43 8.49 13.35
C HIS A 104 -4.39 8.64 12.23
N LEU A 105 -4.77 9.25 11.12
CA LEU A 105 -3.83 9.56 10.05
C LEU A 105 -2.80 10.58 10.55
N PHE A 106 -1.51 10.28 10.37
CA PHE A 106 -0.43 11.14 10.86
C PHE A 106 -0.37 12.49 10.14
N GLN A 107 -0.72 12.51 8.86
CA GLN A 107 -0.79 13.71 8.02
C GLN A 107 -1.87 13.55 6.95
N ASP A 108 -2.39 14.65 6.41
CA ASP A 108 -3.53 14.67 5.44
C ASP A 108 -3.22 14.07 4.06
N SER A 109 -2.12 13.32 3.92
CA SER A 109 -1.70 12.68 2.67
C SER A 109 -0.90 11.42 2.96
N PHE A 110 -0.51 10.69 1.90
CA PHE A 110 0.46 9.60 2.05
C PHE A 110 1.83 10.14 2.51
N SER A 111 2.58 9.30 3.21
CA SER A 111 3.86 9.63 3.85
C SER A 111 5.07 9.20 3.04
N SER A 112 4.92 8.22 2.17
CA SER A 112 5.94 7.78 1.22
C SER A 112 5.32 7.14 -0.02
N MET A 113 6.15 6.93 -1.03
CA MET A 113 5.78 6.18 -2.23
C MET A 113 6.96 5.32 -2.70
N GLU A 114 6.67 4.15 -3.21
CA GLU A 114 7.67 3.19 -3.64
C GLU A 114 7.23 2.43 -4.89
N VAL A 115 8.18 2.06 -5.74
CA VAL A 115 7.96 1.08 -6.82
C VAL A 115 8.59 -0.23 -6.40
N LEU A 116 7.76 -1.22 -6.07
CA LEU A 116 8.17 -2.50 -5.50
C LEU A 116 8.06 -3.61 -6.56
N SER A 117 9.10 -4.42 -6.70
CA SER A 117 9.06 -5.60 -7.55
C SER A 117 8.37 -6.77 -6.84
N VAL A 118 7.47 -7.43 -7.53
CA VAL A 118 6.82 -8.66 -7.08
C VAL A 118 7.27 -9.80 -7.97
N ASP A 119 7.97 -10.77 -7.39
CA ASP A 119 8.42 -11.95 -8.11
C ASP A 119 7.25 -12.84 -8.55
N GLY A 120 7.47 -13.57 -9.66
CA GLY A 120 6.49 -14.52 -10.14
C GLY A 120 6.20 -15.61 -9.09
N HIS A 121 4.92 -15.83 -8.79
CA HIS A 121 4.49 -16.76 -7.75
C HIS A 121 3.20 -17.49 -8.10
N ILE A 122 2.87 -18.52 -7.29
CA ILE A 122 1.59 -19.23 -7.40
C ILE A 122 0.61 -18.63 -6.39
N LYS A 123 -0.53 -18.12 -6.86
CA LYS A 123 -1.64 -17.66 -6.04
C LYS A 123 -2.92 -18.43 -6.43
N LYS A 124 -3.53 -19.13 -5.46
CA LYS A 124 -4.75 -19.93 -5.65
C LYS A 124 -4.65 -20.91 -6.85
N GLY A 125 -3.47 -21.56 -7.01
CA GLY A 125 -3.22 -22.55 -8.07
C GLY A 125 -2.95 -21.98 -9.47
N LYS A 126 -2.84 -20.65 -9.61
CA LYS A 126 -2.51 -19.98 -10.87
C LYS A 126 -1.18 -19.25 -10.75
N TYR A 127 -0.39 -19.28 -11.82
CA TYR A 127 0.85 -18.51 -11.89
C TYR A 127 0.55 -17.04 -12.12
N VAL A 128 1.11 -16.19 -11.26
CA VAL A 128 1.12 -14.74 -11.39
C VAL A 128 2.53 -14.33 -11.84
N PRO A 129 2.69 -13.68 -13.01
CA PRO A 129 4.02 -13.25 -13.49
C PRO A 129 4.60 -12.12 -12.63
N THR A 130 5.92 -11.94 -12.74
CA THR A 130 6.61 -10.77 -12.16
C THR A 130 5.97 -9.48 -12.65
N HIS A 131 5.73 -8.57 -11.72
CA HIS A 131 5.11 -7.27 -11.98
C HIS A 131 5.54 -6.24 -10.93
N LEU A 132 5.13 -4.97 -11.12
CA LEU A 132 5.44 -3.88 -10.21
C LEU A 132 4.20 -3.45 -9.42
N HIS A 133 4.39 -3.18 -8.14
CA HIS A 133 3.46 -2.43 -7.31
C HIS A 133 3.92 -0.98 -7.24
N TYR A 134 3.10 -0.06 -7.71
CA TYR A 134 3.27 1.37 -7.59
C TYR A 134 2.52 1.81 -6.34
N ASN A 135 3.23 1.82 -5.22
CA ASN A 135 2.64 1.87 -3.88
C ASN A 135 2.66 3.29 -3.30
N LEU A 136 1.54 3.67 -2.66
CA LEU A 136 1.46 4.86 -1.84
C LEU A 136 1.20 4.44 -0.39
N THR A 137 2.09 4.87 0.53
CA THR A 137 2.06 4.45 1.93
C THR A 137 1.52 5.56 2.82
N TYR A 138 0.53 5.22 3.63
CA TYR A 138 -0.07 6.10 4.65
C TYR A 138 0.45 5.72 6.03
N LEU A 139 0.79 6.72 6.83
CA LEU A 139 1.23 6.54 8.21
C LEU A 139 0.07 6.82 9.17
N TYR A 140 -0.22 5.86 10.04
CA TYR A 140 -1.25 5.95 11.06
C TYR A 140 -0.67 5.82 12.45
N VAL A 141 -1.31 6.48 13.40
CA VAL A 141 -1.07 6.29 14.84
C VAL A 141 -2.22 5.48 15.40
N GLY A 142 -1.92 4.41 16.11
CA GLY A 142 -2.88 3.51 16.75
C GLY A 142 -2.49 3.17 18.18
N ASP A 143 -3.46 2.71 18.98
CA ASP A 143 -3.25 2.29 20.35
C ASP A 143 -2.70 0.85 20.40
N LYS A 144 -1.43 0.69 20.80
CA LYS A 144 -0.76 -0.62 20.93
C LYS A 144 -1.39 -1.55 21.97
N SER A 145 -2.24 -1.04 22.86
CA SER A 145 -2.96 -1.88 23.82
C SER A 145 -4.15 -2.62 23.19
N LYS A 146 -4.58 -2.21 22.00
CA LYS A 146 -5.66 -2.85 21.27
C LYS A 146 -5.26 -4.25 20.82
N LYS A 147 -6.19 -5.18 20.96
CA LYS A 147 -5.99 -6.55 20.52
C LYS A 147 -6.13 -6.64 19.00
N VAL A 148 -5.11 -7.18 18.33
CA VAL A 148 -5.14 -7.49 16.90
C VAL A 148 -5.40 -8.98 16.66
N PHE A 149 -5.88 -9.32 15.46
CA PHE A 149 -6.00 -10.71 15.02
C PHE A 149 -5.18 -10.94 13.75
N ILE A 150 -4.97 -12.20 13.42
CA ILE A 150 -4.28 -12.63 12.21
C ILE A 150 -5.32 -13.02 11.18
N LYS A 151 -5.11 -12.64 9.89
CA LYS A 151 -5.90 -13.13 8.76
C LYS A 151 -5.21 -14.37 8.17
N PRO A 152 -5.64 -15.61 8.49
CA PRO A 152 -4.84 -16.82 8.27
C PRO A 152 -4.56 -17.18 6.81
N ASP A 153 -5.35 -16.67 5.86
CA ASP A 153 -5.17 -16.88 4.44
C ASP A 153 -4.08 -15.98 3.81
N GLU A 154 -3.68 -14.92 4.50
CA GLU A 154 -2.65 -13.97 4.07
C GLU A 154 -1.45 -13.93 5.01
N ASN A 155 -1.69 -14.01 6.32
CA ASN A 155 -0.70 -13.81 7.37
C ASN A 155 -0.65 -14.98 8.35
N SER A 156 0.51 -15.26 8.94
CA SER A 156 0.70 -16.32 9.93
C SER A 156 1.17 -15.82 11.30
N ASN A 157 1.54 -14.53 11.41
CA ASN A 157 1.93 -13.91 12.67
C ASN A 157 1.69 -12.40 12.65
#